data_6b6d6e8b3c2dedb877f0c80818b50824
#
_entry.id   6b6d6e8b3c2dedb877f0c80818b50824
#
_cell.length_a   1.000
_cell.length_b   1.000
_cell.length_c   1.000
_cell.angle_alpha   90.00
_cell.angle_beta   90.00
_cell.angle_gamma   90.00
#
_symmetry.space_group_name_H-M   'P 1'
#
loop_
_entity.id
_entity.type
_entity.pdbx_description
1 polymer ?
#
loop_
_entity_poly.entity_id
_entity_poly.type
_entity_poly.pdbx_seq_one_letter_code
_entity_poly.pdbx_strand_id
1 'polypeptide(L)'
;MKFFLIILILLNFLTTAPKANEVNIFSSRHYSSDIQLYEKFTSISGIKVNVVSGNDAALQKRIIEEGSDSEADLYITADAGRLGLFDQKGMFQNSISPKIKSIVPKSLRSDNWTGIAKRARIIFYSKDRIDKEVINNLRYEDLSDPKWNNKITVRQSNNIYNQSWIASIISNNGKENTDEWVKKFVKNFARDPKGNDRAQILAVAAGEADIAIANTYYYALMLSGQKGLEQQQAAKKVAPYFPNQSDRGTHMNISGGGILKYAPNPENALKLLEFLLTEEAQSHIVKNTFEYPIIDNVEPSEIIKSMGSFKQDLSTPVEDYARFQAVSLELMLRAGWK
;
A
#
# COMPACT_ATOMS: atom_id res chain seq x y z
N MET A 1 -24.22 28.96 -75.16
CA MET A 1 -23.39 29.18 -73.98
C MET A 1 -23.74 28.10 -72.94
N LYS A 2 -22.90 27.12 -72.79
CA LYS A 2 -23.07 26.05 -71.78
C LYS A 2 -22.15 26.38 -70.59
N PHE A 3 -22.73 26.71 -69.41
CA PHE A 3 -21.97 26.90 -68.17
C PHE A 3 -21.64 25.53 -67.61
N PHE A 4 -20.35 25.19 -67.47
CA PHE A 4 -19.84 24.05 -66.71
C PHE A 4 -19.66 24.46 -65.27
N LEU A 5 -20.46 23.89 -64.37
CA LEU A 5 -20.33 24.08 -62.93
C LEU A 5 -19.32 23.05 -62.40
N ILE A 6 -18.09 23.50 -62.06
CA ILE A 6 -17.09 22.67 -61.39
C ILE A 6 -17.40 22.65 -59.89
N ILE A 7 -17.90 21.53 -59.39
CA ILE A 7 -18.06 21.29 -57.97
C ILE A 7 -16.72 20.83 -57.42
N LEU A 8 -16.06 21.70 -56.67
CA LEU A 8 -14.82 21.40 -55.94
C LEU A 8 -15.17 20.63 -54.64
N ILE A 9 -15.05 19.31 -54.63
CA ILE A 9 -15.20 18.47 -53.43
C ILE A 9 -13.91 18.66 -52.60
N LEU A 10 -13.97 19.48 -51.55
CA LEU A 10 -12.95 19.54 -50.52
C LEU A 10 -13.04 18.26 -49.66
N LEU A 11 -12.17 17.27 -49.95
CA LEU A 11 -11.93 16.17 -49.03
C LEU A 11 -11.15 16.71 -47.81
N ASN A 12 -11.87 16.95 -46.72
CA ASN A 12 -11.25 17.14 -45.42
C ASN A 12 -10.62 15.81 -44.98
N PHE A 13 -9.34 15.62 -45.25
CA PHE A 13 -8.52 14.62 -44.55
C PHE A 13 -8.38 15.11 -43.10
N LEU A 14 -9.24 14.61 -42.22
CA LEU A 14 -9.00 14.62 -40.79
C LEU A 14 -7.76 13.76 -40.55
N THR A 15 -6.58 14.34 -40.61
CA THR A 15 -5.35 13.73 -40.11
C THR A 15 -5.49 13.70 -38.60
N THR A 16 -5.98 12.58 -38.05
CA THR A 16 -5.82 12.31 -36.65
C THR A 16 -4.32 12.31 -36.37
N ALA A 17 -3.85 13.30 -35.59
CA ALA A 17 -2.48 13.29 -35.12
C ALA A 17 -2.21 11.93 -34.47
N PRO A 18 -1.05 11.28 -34.74
CA PRO A 18 -0.74 10.02 -34.10
C PRO A 18 -0.83 10.23 -32.59
N LYS A 19 -1.70 9.43 -31.92
CA LYS A 19 -1.83 9.46 -30.48
C LYS A 19 -0.45 9.21 -29.88
N ALA A 20 -0.02 10.06 -28.95
CA ALA A 20 1.27 9.91 -28.29
C ALA A 20 1.40 8.49 -27.72
N ASN A 21 2.53 7.82 -27.98
CA ASN A 21 2.79 6.51 -27.40
C ASN A 21 3.29 6.69 -25.96
N GLU A 22 2.37 6.97 -25.05
CA GLU A 22 2.67 7.32 -23.67
C GLU A 22 1.67 6.71 -22.69
N VAL A 23 2.04 6.77 -21.42
CA VAL A 23 1.16 6.48 -20.28
C VAL A 23 1.41 7.50 -19.17
N ASN A 24 0.34 8.07 -18.63
CA ASN A 24 0.37 9.10 -17.61
C ASN A 24 -0.04 8.51 -16.25
N ILE A 25 0.90 8.49 -15.31
CA ILE A 25 0.69 7.94 -13.96
C ILE A 25 0.43 9.09 -12.98
N PHE A 26 -0.63 8.98 -12.21
CA PHE A 26 -0.81 9.77 -11.00
C PHE A 26 -0.47 8.87 -9.80
N SER A 27 0.60 9.23 -9.05
CA SER A 27 1.15 8.36 -8.01
C SER A 27 1.30 9.07 -6.67
N SER A 28 0.72 8.49 -5.63
CA SER A 28 1.04 8.82 -4.25
C SER A 28 2.10 7.90 -3.63
N ARG A 29 2.66 7.00 -4.41
CA ARG A 29 3.81 6.16 -4.06
C ARG A 29 5.11 6.97 -4.26
N HIS A 30 5.93 7.09 -3.21
CA HIS A 30 7.00 8.09 -3.14
C HIS A 30 8.43 7.52 -3.25
N TYR A 31 8.60 6.43 -3.99
CA TYR A 31 9.94 5.86 -4.16
C TYR A 31 10.62 6.45 -5.40
N SER A 32 11.73 7.14 -5.23
CA SER A 32 12.54 7.65 -6.34
C SER A 32 13.06 6.53 -7.26
N SER A 33 13.21 5.32 -6.71
CA SER A 33 13.59 4.12 -7.47
C SER A 33 12.54 3.68 -8.50
N ASP A 34 11.28 4.06 -8.34
CA ASP A 34 10.23 3.74 -9.31
C ASP A 34 10.48 4.42 -10.66
N ILE A 35 11.17 5.57 -10.68
CA ILE A 35 11.56 6.27 -11.92
C ILE A 35 12.42 5.37 -12.81
N GLN A 36 13.36 4.63 -12.23
CA GLN A 36 14.24 3.71 -12.98
C GLN A 36 13.43 2.57 -13.62
N LEU A 37 12.36 2.10 -12.94
CA LEU A 37 11.44 1.11 -13.54
C LEU A 37 10.67 1.70 -14.72
N TYR A 38 10.22 2.92 -14.62
CA TYR A 38 9.50 3.58 -15.70
C TYR A 38 10.39 3.88 -16.91
N GLU A 39 11.64 4.28 -16.67
CA GLU A 39 12.66 4.43 -17.71
C GLU A 39 12.95 3.10 -18.40
N LYS A 40 13.07 2.01 -17.62
CA LYS A 40 13.26 0.66 -18.15
C LYS A 40 12.07 0.23 -19.02
N PHE A 41 10.84 0.43 -18.53
CA PHE A 41 9.64 0.15 -19.32
C PHE A 41 9.62 0.94 -20.63
N THR A 42 9.94 2.23 -20.59
CA THR A 42 10.06 3.06 -21.79
C THR A 42 11.08 2.50 -22.78
N SER A 43 12.24 2.09 -22.27
CA SER A 43 13.33 1.52 -23.09
C SER A 43 12.92 0.24 -23.85
N ILE A 44 12.14 -0.65 -23.22
CA ILE A 44 11.76 -1.94 -23.81
C ILE A 44 10.47 -1.88 -24.64
N SER A 45 9.54 -0.96 -24.30
CA SER A 45 8.22 -0.87 -24.94
C SER A 45 8.11 0.26 -25.97
N GLY A 46 8.99 1.25 -25.91
CA GLY A 46 8.85 2.51 -26.65
C GLY A 46 7.71 3.42 -26.13
N ILE A 47 7.07 3.05 -25.02
CA ILE A 47 5.98 3.83 -24.42
C ILE A 47 6.59 4.78 -23.38
N LYS A 48 6.43 6.09 -23.59
CA LYS A 48 6.89 7.11 -22.63
C LYS A 48 6.04 7.08 -21.37
N VAL A 49 6.67 7.09 -20.20
CA VAL A 49 5.97 7.20 -18.90
C VAL A 49 6.10 8.62 -18.37
N ASN A 50 4.98 9.27 -18.16
CA ASN A 50 4.89 10.57 -17.49
C ASN A 50 4.33 10.35 -16.08
N VAL A 51 4.94 10.99 -15.06
CA VAL A 51 4.54 10.78 -13.66
C VAL A 51 4.18 12.10 -13.00
N VAL A 52 2.97 12.16 -12.46
CA VAL A 52 2.52 13.21 -11.54
C VAL A 52 2.51 12.63 -10.14
N SER A 53 3.47 13.06 -9.31
CA SER A 53 3.55 12.64 -7.91
C SER A 53 2.88 13.64 -6.98
N GLY A 54 2.18 13.16 -5.94
CA GLY A 54 1.52 14.07 -5.02
C GLY A 54 0.89 13.39 -3.81
N ASN A 55 0.23 14.21 -2.99
CA ASN A 55 -0.59 13.72 -1.90
C ASN A 55 -1.79 12.95 -2.46
N ASP A 56 -2.10 11.83 -1.85
CA ASP A 56 -3.16 10.91 -2.27
C ASP A 56 -4.52 11.61 -2.44
N ALA A 57 -4.97 12.36 -1.43
CA ALA A 57 -6.26 13.05 -1.47
C ALA A 57 -6.30 14.14 -2.56
N ALA A 58 -5.19 14.84 -2.77
CA ALA A 58 -5.09 15.86 -3.81
C ALA A 58 -5.14 15.26 -5.22
N LEU A 59 -4.44 14.13 -5.44
CA LEU A 59 -4.47 13.43 -6.72
C LEU A 59 -5.86 12.86 -7.02
N GLN A 60 -6.49 12.22 -6.03
CA GLN A 60 -7.85 11.70 -6.20
C GLN A 60 -8.85 12.83 -6.51
N LYS A 61 -8.77 13.94 -5.77
CA LYS A 61 -9.61 15.13 -6.02
C LYS A 61 -9.42 15.63 -7.44
N ARG A 62 -8.18 15.80 -7.88
CA ARG A 62 -7.85 16.25 -9.24
C ARG A 62 -8.46 15.33 -10.30
N ILE A 63 -8.26 14.01 -10.20
CA ILE A 63 -8.83 13.04 -11.14
C ILE A 63 -10.37 13.13 -11.21
N ILE A 64 -11.03 13.29 -10.05
CA ILE A 64 -12.49 13.41 -9.99
C ILE A 64 -12.98 14.70 -10.64
N GLU A 65 -12.30 15.84 -10.36
CA GLU A 65 -12.67 17.16 -10.89
C GLU A 65 -12.42 17.28 -12.40
N GLU A 66 -11.34 16.69 -12.91
CA GLU A 66 -11.03 16.67 -14.35
C GLU A 66 -11.97 15.72 -15.11
N GLY A 67 -12.45 14.64 -14.48
CA GLY A 67 -13.37 13.68 -15.08
C GLY A 67 -12.87 13.11 -16.41
N SER A 68 -13.63 13.29 -17.50
CA SER A 68 -13.26 12.85 -18.85
C SER A 68 -12.12 13.64 -19.49
N ASP A 69 -11.80 14.79 -18.96
CA ASP A 69 -10.74 15.65 -19.47
C ASP A 69 -9.38 15.34 -18.79
N SER A 70 -9.36 14.40 -17.86
CA SER A 70 -8.13 14.00 -17.18
C SER A 70 -7.16 13.32 -18.15
N GLU A 71 -5.90 13.74 -18.09
CA GLU A 71 -4.81 13.11 -18.83
C GLU A 71 -4.32 11.81 -18.16
N ALA A 72 -4.75 11.52 -16.92
CA ALA A 72 -4.27 10.40 -16.16
C ALA A 72 -4.79 9.06 -16.70
N ASP A 73 -3.88 8.12 -16.93
CA ASP A 73 -4.20 6.76 -17.35
C ASP A 73 -4.24 5.78 -16.17
N LEU A 74 -3.30 5.94 -15.24
CA LEU A 74 -3.08 5.00 -14.15
C LEU A 74 -2.96 5.75 -12.82
N TYR A 75 -3.69 5.27 -11.81
CA TYR A 75 -3.54 5.75 -10.44
C TYR A 75 -2.84 4.69 -9.59
N ILE A 76 -1.72 5.07 -8.93
CA ILE A 76 -0.94 4.19 -8.06
C ILE A 76 -0.89 4.78 -6.66
N THR A 77 -1.20 3.96 -5.66
CA THR A 77 -1.14 4.37 -4.25
C THR A 77 -0.63 3.25 -3.33
N ALA A 78 -0.28 3.63 -2.13
CA ALA A 78 0.21 2.73 -1.09
C ALA A 78 -0.87 2.50 -0.03
N ASP A 79 -1.81 1.66 -0.29
CA ASP A 79 -2.81 1.08 0.62
C ASP A 79 -4.04 0.57 -0.16
N ALA A 80 -4.46 -0.67 0.10
CA ALA A 80 -5.62 -1.26 -0.54
C ALA A 80 -6.94 -0.56 -0.17
N GLY A 81 -7.04 -0.02 1.06
CA GLY A 81 -8.21 0.76 1.49
C GLY A 81 -8.43 1.98 0.61
N ARG A 82 -7.37 2.68 0.22
CA ARG A 82 -7.44 3.83 -0.71
C ARG A 82 -7.88 3.41 -2.11
N LEU A 83 -7.31 2.31 -2.64
CA LEU A 83 -7.71 1.78 -3.93
C LEU A 83 -9.18 1.41 -3.93
N GLY A 84 -9.62 0.66 -2.94
CA GLY A 84 -11.02 0.22 -2.83
C GLY A 84 -12.01 1.38 -2.66
N LEU A 85 -11.69 2.42 -1.87
CA LEU A 85 -12.54 3.62 -1.77
C LEU A 85 -12.62 4.39 -3.08
N PHE A 86 -11.54 4.45 -3.84
CA PHE A 86 -11.52 5.11 -5.13
C PHE A 86 -12.29 4.30 -6.19
N ASP A 87 -12.22 2.97 -6.09
CA ASP A 87 -13.02 2.04 -6.89
C ASP A 87 -14.52 2.15 -6.59
N GLN A 88 -14.93 2.24 -5.32
CA GLN A 88 -16.32 2.44 -4.90
C GLN A 88 -16.94 3.74 -5.48
N LYS A 89 -16.11 4.73 -5.80
CA LYS A 89 -16.53 5.94 -6.52
C LYS A 89 -16.65 5.74 -8.05
N GLY A 90 -16.41 4.53 -8.55
CA GLY A 90 -16.45 4.21 -9.96
C GLY A 90 -15.34 4.86 -10.79
N MET A 91 -14.17 5.11 -10.19
CA MET A 91 -13.07 5.82 -10.83
C MET A 91 -12.11 4.92 -11.59
N PHE A 92 -12.22 3.60 -11.44
CA PHE A 92 -11.47 2.62 -12.23
C PHE A 92 -12.36 1.94 -13.28
N GLN A 93 -11.76 1.45 -14.34
CA GLN A 93 -12.39 0.55 -15.30
C GLN A 93 -11.99 -0.90 -15.01
N ASN A 94 -12.83 -1.86 -15.45
CA ASN A 94 -12.49 -3.28 -15.36
C ASN A 94 -11.41 -3.58 -16.41
N SER A 95 -10.17 -3.68 -15.93
CA SER A 95 -8.98 -3.74 -16.78
C SER A 95 -7.96 -4.79 -16.32
N ILE A 96 -8.33 -5.65 -15.37
CA ILE A 96 -7.41 -6.69 -14.89
C ILE A 96 -7.37 -7.86 -15.88
N SER A 97 -6.24 -7.95 -16.59
CA SER A 97 -6.04 -8.96 -17.64
C SER A 97 -5.99 -10.40 -17.08
N PRO A 98 -6.24 -11.43 -17.94
CA PRO A 98 -6.03 -12.82 -17.54
C PRO A 98 -4.61 -13.08 -17.02
N LYS A 99 -3.60 -12.40 -17.55
CA LYS A 99 -2.21 -12.50 -17.09
C LYS A 99 -2.08 -12.02 -15.66
N ILE A 100 -2.60 -10.83 -15.32
CA ILE A 100 -2.61 -10.31 -13.94
C ILE A 100 -3.38 -11.28 -13.02
N LYS A 101 -4.54 -11.79 -13.45
CA LYS A 101 -5.34 -12.75 -12.68
C LYS A 101 -4.62 -14.05 -12.37
N SER A 102 -3.74 -14.50 -13.25
CA SER A 102 -2.93 -15.73 -13.05
C SER A 102 -1.74 -15.52 -12.11
N ILE A 103 -1.25 -14.29 -11.97
CA ILE A 103 -0.04 -13.95 -11.18
C ILE A 103 -0.41 -13.47 -9.79
N VAL A 104 -1.40 -12.56 -9.67
CA VAL A 104 -1.76 -11.93 -8.40
C VAL A 104 -2.96 -12.64 -7.77
N PRO A 105 -2.84 -13.17 -6.55
CA PRO A 105 -3.96 -13.80 -5.84
C PRO A 105 -5.17 -12.87 -5.70
N LYS A 106 -6.38 -13.42 -5.73
CA LYS A 106 -7.63 -12.66 -5.59
C LYS A 106 -7.67 -11.85 -4.28
N SER A 107 -7.05 -12.34 -3.22
CA SER A 107 -6.94 -11.63 -1.93
C SER A 107 -6.10 -10.34 -1.99
N LEU A 108 -5.34 -10.11 -3.08
CA LEU A 108 -4.43 -8.96 -3.24
C LEU A 108 -4.80 -8.08 -4.45
N ARG A 109 -5.99 -8.25 -5.02
CA ARG A 109 -6.54 -7.45 -6.13
C ARG A 109 -8.05 -7.43 -6.10
N SER A 110 -8.64 -6.52 -6.89
CA SER A 110 -10.04 -6.56 -7.31
C SER A 110 -10.15 -6.91 -8.81
N ASP A 111 -11.30 -6.68 -9.42
CA ASP A 111 -11.44 -6.74 -10.87
C ASP A 111 -11.01 -5.44 -11.57
N ASN A 112 -10.80 -4.35 -10.82
CA ASN A 112 -10.51 -3.02 -11.34
C ASN A 112 -9.10 -2.51 -10.98
N TRP A 113 -8.43 -3.10 -10.02
CA TRP A 113 -7.08 -2.73 -9.59
C TRP A 113 -6.29 -3.94 -9.08
N THR A 114 -4.96 -3.83 -9.05
CA THR A 114 -4.07 -4.91 -8.63
C THR A 114 -3.00 -4.43 -7.66
N GLY A 115 -2.59 -5.32 -6.75
CA GLY A 115 -1.37 -5.12 -5.96
C GLY A 115 -0.14 -5.14 -6.85
N ILE A 116 0.87 -4.35 -6.45
CA ILE A 116 2.19 -4.26 -7.09
C ILE A 116 3.27 -4.73 -6.12
N ALA A 117 3.11 -4.47 -4.84
CA ALA A 117 4.01 -4.92 -3.78
C ALA A 117 3.23 -5.17 -2.49
N LYS A 118 3.78 -5.97 -1.58
CA LYS A 118 3.17 -6.29 -0.26
C LYS A 118 3.99 -5.74 0.89
N ARG A 119 3.33 -5.50 2.02
CA ARG A 119 3.97 -5.22 3.30
C ARG A 119 3.16 -5.80 4.45
N ALA A 120 3.84 -6.21 5.50
CA ALA A 120 3.20 -6.62 6.74
C ALA A 120 3.21 -5.45 7.75
N ARG A 121 2.12 -5.32 8.53
CA ARG A 121 2.07 -4.44 9.68
C ARG A 121 2.24 -5.30 10.92
N ILE A 122 3.35 -5.16 11.62
CA ILE A 122 3.79 -6.10 12.64
C ILE A 122 4.07 -5.43 13.98
N ILE A 123 4.38 -6.24 14.97
CA ILE A 123 4.85 -5.84 16.28
C ILE A 123 6.38 -5.67 16.22
N PHE A 124 6.87 -4.57 16.76
CA PHE A 124 8.28 -4.37 17.10
C PHE A 124 8.41 -4.23 18.61
N TYR A 125 9.28 -4.99 19.23
CA TYR A 125 9.43 -5.01 20.69
C TYR A 125 10.86 -4.76 21.13
N SER A 126 11.01 -4.25 22.35
CA SER A 126 12.32 -4.05 22.98
C SER A 126 12.98 -5.39 23.34
N LYS A 127 14.18 -5.64 22.84
CA LYS A 127 14.94 -6.84 23.16
C LYS A 127 15.34 -6.94 24.64
N ASP A 128 15.47 -5.78 25.30
CA ASP A 128 15.98 -5.70 26.67
C ASP A 128 14.87 -5.74 27.73
N ARG A 129 13.61 -5.43 27.35
CA ARG A 129 12.50 -5.29 28.29
C ARG A 129 11.36 -6.30 28.11
N ILE A 130 11.38 -7.01 26.99
CA ILE A 130 10.39 -8.08 26.72
C ILE A 130 11.12 -9.38 26.40
N ASP A 131 10.90 -10.38 27.20
CA ASP A 131 11.39 -11.73 26.96
C ASP A 131 10.69 -12.34 25.73
N LYS A 132 11.46 -13.10 24.96
CA LYS A 132 10.95 -13.74 23.74
C LYS A 132 9.78 -14.68 23.99
N GLU A 133 9.74 -15.32 25.14
CA GLU A 133 8.67 -16.21 25.59
C GLU A 133 7.33 -15.47 25.76
N VAL A 134 7.38 -14.21 26.22
CA VAL A 134 6.19 -13.36 26.43
C VAL A 134 5.54 -12.96 25.10
N ILE A 135 6.36 -12.78 24.06
CA ILE A 135 5.89 -12.37 22.72
C ILE A 135 5.50 -13.61 21.88
N ASN A 136 5.97 -14.78 22.24
CA ASN A 136 5.72 -16.00 21.47
C ASN A 136 4.20 -16.32 21.41
N ASN A 137 3.71 -16.66 20.22
CA ASN A 137 2.30 -16.90 19.92
C ASN A 137 1.35 -15.69 20.14
N LEU A 138 1.88 -14.48 20.30
CA LEU A 138 1.08 -13.26 20.49
C LEU A 138 0.27 -12.95 19.22
N ARG A 139 -1.01 -12.65 19.41
CA ARG A 139 -1.92 -12.17 18.37
C ARG A 139 -2.15 -10.67 18.53
N TYR A 140 -2.67 -10.01 17.50
CA TYR A 140 -3.10 -8.61 17.62
C TYR A 140 -4.17 -8.46 18.71
N GLU A 141 -5.05 -9.44 18.84
CA GLU A 141 -6.13 -9.47 19.81
C GLU A 141 -5.62 -9.42 21.26
N ASP A 142 -4.47 -10.04 21.50
CA ASP A 142 -3.86 -10.11 22.83
C ASP A 142 -3.23 -8.78 23.28
N LEU A 143 -3.09 -7.80 22.36
CA LEU A 143 -2.60 -6.45 22.69
C LEU A 143 -3.60 -5.62 23.51
N SER A 144 -4.84 -6.08 23.69
CA SER A 144 -5.83 -5.49 24.58
C SER A 144 -5.70 -5.93 26.04
N ASP A 145 -4.81 -6.89 26.33
CA ASP A 145 -4.56 -7.37 27.69
C ASP A 145 -3.96 -6.24 28.55
N PRO A 146 -4.47 -6.01 29.80
CA PRO A 146 -3.94 -5.00 30.71
C PRO A 146 -2.44 -5.14 31.06
N LYS A 147 -1.83 -6.31 30.87
CA LYS A 147 -0.36 -6.48 31.03
C LYS A 147 0.46 -5.55 30.13
N TRP A 148 -0.16 -5.02 29.07
CA TRP A 148 0.44 -4.07 28.14
C TRP A 148 0.20 -2.61 28.51
N ASN A 149 -0.43 -2.31 29.64
CA ASN A 149 -0.73 -0.94 30.07
C ASN A 149 0.54 -0.06 30.06
N ASN A 150 0.45 1.11 29.41
CA ASN A 150 1.56 2.05 29.21
C ASN A 150 2.77 1.45 28.46
N LYS A 151 2.59 0.45 27.60
CA LYS A 151 3.69 -0.23 26.91
C LYS A 151 3.64 -0.13 25.39
N ILE A 152 2.52 0.32 24.79
CA ILE A 152 2.32 0.28 23.35
C ILE A 152 2.41 1.68 22.75
N THR A 153 3.08 1.81 21.62
CA THR A 153 3.08 3.03 20.81
C THR A 153 2.60 2.75 19.37
N VAL A 154 1.81 3.68 18.85
CA VAL A 154 1.18 3.60 17.53
C VAL A 154 1.09 4.97 16.88
N ARG A 155 0.79 5.02 15.58
CA ARG A 155 0.44 6.25 14.87
C ARG A 155 -0.96 6.72 15.22
N GLN A 156 -1.27 7.95 14.82
CA GLN A 156 -2.61 8.53 14.96
C GLN A 156 -3.68 7.73 14.19
N SER A 157 -4.94 7.83 14.63
CA SER A 157 -6.09 7.15 14.03
C SER A 157 -6.38 7.55 12.58
N ASN A 158 -6.06 8.79 12.21
CA ASN A 158 -6.22 9.28 10.84
C ASN A 158 -5.24 8.65 9.84
N ASN A 159 -4.27 7.86 10.31
CA ASN A 159 -3.34 7.17 9.43
C ASN A 159 -4.00 5.96 8.76
N ILE A 160 -3.93 5.93 7.42
CA ILE A 160 -4.56 4.88 6.62
C ILE A 160 -4.11 3.46 7.00
N TYR A 161 -2.84 3.26 7.38
CA TYR A 161 -2.34 1.92 7.74
C TYR A 161 -2.96 1.38 9.03
N ASN A 162 -3.29 2.26 9.98
CA ASN A 162 -4.07 1.88 11.16
C ASN A 162 -5.51 1.56 10.78
N GLN A 163 -6.13 2.36 9.90
CA GLN A 163 -7.50 2.13 9.45
C GLN A 163 -7.62 0.79 8.73
N SER A 164 -6.72 0.47 7.80
CA SER A 164 -6.71 -0.80 7.10
C SER A 164 -6.41 -1.99 8.02
N TRP A 165 -5.54 -1.81 9.02
CA TRP A 165 -5.28 -2.84 10.02
C TRP A 165 -6.51 -3.10 10.90
N ILE A 166 -7.17 -2.06 11.41
CA ILE A 166 -8.41 -2.22 12.18
C ILE A 166 -9.53 -2.79 11.31
N ALA A 167 -9.61 -2.39 10.03
CA ALA A 167 -10.56 -2.98 9.08
C ALA A 167 -10.35 -4.50 8.92
N SER A 168 -9.09 -4.97 8.89
CA SER A 168 -8.81 -6.40 8.86
C SER A 168 -9.25 -7.11 10.16
N ILE A 169 -9.14 -6.46 11.31
CA ILE A 169 -9.64 -7.01 12.57
C ILE A 169 -11.17 -7.07 12.56
N ILE A 170 -11.86 -6.04 12.04
CA ILE A 170 -13.33 -6.05 11.88
C ILE A 170 -13.76 -7.19 10.94
N SER A 171 -13.07 -7.38 9.82
CA SER A 171 -13.37 -8.44 8.87
C SER A 171 -13.30 -9.84 9.50
N ASN A 172 -12.36 -10.06 10.42
CA ASN A 172 -12.16 -11.36 11.06
C ASN A 172 -13.00 -11.56 12.34
N ASN A 173 -13.21 -10.51 13.12
CA ASN A 173 -13.78 -10.64 14.47
C ASN A 173 -15.17 -9.99 14.60
N GLY A 174 -15.63 -9.28 13.56
CA GLY A 174 -16.87 -8.48 13.61
C GLY A 174 -16.69 -7.12 14.29
N LYS A 175 -17.65 -6.20 14.03
CA LYS A 175 -17.59 -4.81 14.49
C LYS A 175 -17.65 -4.71 16.03
N GLU A 176 -18.55 -5.45 16.65
CA GLU A 176 -18.81 -5.38 18.10
C GLU A 176 -17.60 -5.85 18.90
N ASN A 177 -17.02 -6.99 18.55
CA ASN A 177 -15.82 -7.51 19.22
C ASN A 177 -14.62 -6.59 19.01
N THR A 178 -14.50 -6.01 17.81
CA THR A 178 -13.42 -5.04 17.51
C THR A 178 -13.59 -3.76 18.29
N ASP A 179 -14.81 -3.26 18.49
CA ASP A 179 -15.08 -2.07 19.32
C ASP A 179 -14.60 -2.28 20.75
N GLU A 180 -14.95 -3.40 21.36
CA GLU A 180 -14.51 -3.75 22.71
C GLU A 180 -12.97 -3.91 22.79
N TRP A 181 -12.39 -4.51 21.77
CA TRP A 181 -10.95 -4.66 21.67
C TRP A 181 -10.24 -3.30 21.57
N VAL A 182 -10.68 -2.40 20.67
CA VAL A 182 -10.06 -1.06 20.49
C VAL A 182 -10.12 -0.25 21.79
N LYS A 183 -11.25 -0.28 22.50
CA LYS A 183 -11.40 0.41 23.81
C LYS A 183 -10.37 -0.05 24.85
N LYS A 184 -10.06 -1.34 24.87
CA LYS A 184 -9.04 -1.91 25.77
C LYS A 184 -7.64 -1.62 25.27
N PHE A 185 -7.41 -1.75 23.95
CA PHE A 185 -6.12 -1.53 23.32
C PHE A 185 -5.60 -0.11 23.53
N VAL A 186 -6.47 0.91 23.38
CA VAL A 186 -6.11 2.33 23.58
C VAL A 186 -5.62 2.61 25.00
N LYS A 187 -6.14 1.90 26.01
CA LYS A 187 -5.69 2.03 27.41
C LYS A 187 -4.24 1.58 27.62
N ASN A 188 -3.71 0.80 26.68
CA ASN A 188 -2.35 0.28 26.75
C ASN A 188 -1.32 1.20 26.10
N PHE A 189 -1.73 2.35 25.55
CA PHE A 189 -0.81 3.29 24.92
C PHE A 189 0.09 3.94 25.97
N ALA A 190 1.40 3.94 25.68
CA ALA A 190 2.42 4.55 26.53
C ALA A 190 2.45 6.08 26.40
N ARG A 191 1.89 6.61 25.32
CA ARG A 191 1.82 8.04 25.03
C ARG A 191 0.70 8.34 24.03
N ASP A 192 0.36 9.60 23.89
CA ASP A 192 -0.50 10.07 22.80
C ASP A 192 0.10 9.67 21.44
N PRO A 193 -0.71 9.10 20.54
CA PRO A 193 -0.26 8.71 19.20
C PRO A 193 0.29 9.89 18.41
N LYS A 194 1.52 9.77 17.88
CA LYS A 194 2.19 10.82 17.09
C LYS A 194 3.28 10.24 16.19
N GLY A 195 3.63 10.97 15.15
CA GLY A 195 4.73 10.62 14.24
C GLY A 195 4.40 9.46 13.29
N ASN A 196 5.40 9.07 12.51
CA ASN A 196 5.31 7.97 11.56
C ASN A 196 5.76 6.62 12.17
N ASP A 197 5.75 5.53 11.38
CA ASP A 197 6.13 4.20 11.85
C ASP A 197 7.57 4.15 12.41
N ARG A 198 8.52 4.88 11.82
CA ARG A 198 9.89 4.96 12.37
C ARG A 198 9.91 5.62 13.74
N ALA A 199 9.08 6.64 13.95
CA ALA A 199 8.96 7.29 15.25
C ALA A 199 8.42 6.35 16.34
N GLN A 200 7.60 5.34 15.98
CA GLN A 200 7.17 4.31 16.92
C GLN A 200 8.33 3.37 17.29
N ILE A 201 9.09 2.92 16.28
CA ILE A 201 10.27 2.06 16.51
C ILE A 201 11.33 2.80 17.35
N LEU A 202 11.57 4.08 17.07
CA LEU A 202 12.49 4.94 17.85
C LEU A 202 12.03 5.08 19.30
N ALA A 203 10.73 5.24 19.55
CA ALA A 203 10.19 5.33 20.91
C ALA A 203 10.46 4.06 21.71
N VAL A 204 10.31 2.88 21.09
CA VAL A 204 10.67 1.60 21.73
C VAL A 204 12.18 1.54 22.02
N ALA A 205 13.02 1.91 21.05
CA ALA A 205 14.47 1.93 21.22
C ALA A 205 14.94 2.90 22.31
N ALA A 206 14.20 3.99 22.53
CA ALA A 206 14.48 5.01 23.56
C ALA A 206 13.89 4.67 24.94
N GLY A 207 13.06 3.62 25.06
CA GLY A 207 12.44 3.22 26.33
C GLY A 207 11.13 3.93 26.67
N GLU A 208 10.55 4.69 25.72
CA GLU A 208 9.24 5.33 25.91
C GLU A 208 8.08 4.32 25.86
N ALA A 209 8.28 3.18 25.22
CA ALA A 209 7.33 2.09 25.11
C ALA A 209 8.09 0.76 24.97
N ASP A 210 7.42 -0.36 25.20
CA ASP A 210 8.01 -1.69 25.02
C ASP A 210 7.64 -2.30 23.67
N ILE A 211 6.51 -1.89 23.09
CA ILE A 211 5.95 -2.40 21.83
C ILE A 211 5.59 -1.24 20.89
N ALA A 212 5.88 -1.41 19.61
CA ALA A 212 5.41 -0.56 18.52
C ALA A 212 4.66 -1.36 17.47
N ILE A 213 3.63 -0.77 16.85
CA ILE A 213 2.97 -1.31 15.66
C ILE A 213 3.43 -0.50 14.45
N ALA A 214 4.10 -1.17 13.50
CA ALA A 214 4.65 -0.52 12.33
C ALA A 214 4.73 -1.47 11.12
N ASN A 215 4.88 -0.90 9.92
CA ASN A 215 5.11 -1.69 8.71
C ASN A 215 6.57 -2.15 8.60
N THR A 216 6.78 -3.34 8.07
CA THR A 216 8.08 -4.01 7.94
C THR A 216 9.14 -3.18 7.23
N TYR A 217 8.79 -2.56 6.10
CA TYR A 217 9.75 -1.81 5.29
C TYR A 217 10.35 -0.58 6.00
N TYR A 218 9.66 0.02 6.98
CA TYR A 218 10.23 1.12 7.77
C TYR A 218 11.39 0.66 8.64
N TYR A 219 11.25 -0.51 9.26
CA TYR A 219 12.32 -1.12 10.05
C TYR A 219 13.49 -1.54 9.16
N ALA A 220 13.21 -2.15 8.01
CA ALA A 220 14.25 -2.49 7.03
C ALA A 220 15.02 -1.25 6.56
N LEU A 221 14.30 -0.15 6.30
CA LEU A 221 14.90 1.13 5.92
C LEU A 221 15.81 1.72 7.01
N MET A 222 15.45 1.54 8.28
CA MET A 222 16.31 1.93 9.41
C MET A 222 17.55 1.02 9.50
N LEU A 223 17.38 -0.29 9.43
CA LEU A 223 18.47 -1.27 9.47
C LEU A 223 19.48 -1.10 8.33
N SER A 224 19.02 -0.71 7.14
CA SER A 224 19.89 -0.49 5.96
C SER A 224 20.86 0.69 6.14
N GLY A 225 20.65 1.53 7.14
CA GLY A 225 21.43 2.75 7.36
C GLY A 225 21.04 3.93 6.47
N GLN A 226 20.10 3.78 5.52
CA GLN A 226 19.66 4.85 4.62
C GLN A 226 19.03 6.04 5.36
N LYS A 227 18.66 5.87 6.63
CA LYS A 227 18.10 6.92 7.50
C LYS A 227 19.10 7.42 8.56
N GLY A 228 20.37 7.15 8.36
CA GLY A 228 21.46 7.57 9.23
C GLY A 228 21.79 6.55 10.33
N LEU A 229 23.00 6.70 10.87
CA LEU A 229 23.57 5.78 11.85
C LEU A 229 22.73 5.69 13.13
N GLU A 230 22.19 6.81 13.61
CA GLU A 230 21.36 6.86 14.81
C GLU A 230 20.12 5.94 14.69
N GLN A 231 19.38 6.06 13.59
CA GLN A 231 18.21 5.20 13.37
C GLN A 231 18.60 3.73 13.16
N GLN A 232 19.74 3.47 12.53
CA GLN A 232 20.25 2.12 12.39
C GLN A 232 20.60 1.48 13.75
N GLN A 233 21.24 2.22 14.62
CA GLN A 233 21.55 1.76 15.97
C GLN A 233 20.29 1.56 16.82
N ALA A 234 19.31 2.46 16.71
CA ALA A 234 18.03 2.31 17.37
C ALA A 234 17.29 1.05 16.91
N ALA A 235 17.25 0.79 15.61
CA ALA A 235 16.61 -0.42 15.06
C ALA A 235 17.24 -1.71 15.62
N LYS A 236 18.55 -1.75 15.86
CA LYS A 236 19.24 -2.91 16.43
C LYS A 236 18.82 -3.25 17.87
N LYS A 237 18.25 -2.29 18.62
CA LYS A 237 17.71 -2.51 19.98
C LYS A 237 16.31 -3.14 19.99
N VAL A 238 15.67 -3.21 18.82
CA VAL A 238 14.30 -3.65 18.65
C VAL A 238 14.27 -4.94 17.82
N ALA A 239 13.32 -5.82 18.08
CA ALA A 239 13.11 -7.02 17.29
C ALA A 239 11.73 -7.00 16.62
N PRO A 240 11.63 -7.52 15.37
CA PRO A 240 10.35 -7.75 14.70
C PRO A 240 9.68 -9.01 15.27
N TYR A 241 8.35 -8.98 15.35
CA TYR A 241 7.53 -10.13 15.65
C TYR A 241 6.28 -10.13 14.77
N PHE A 242 6.00 -11.25 14.12
CA PHE A 242 4.86 -11.45 13.24
C PHE A 242 3.69 -12.07 14.01
N PRO A 243 2.59 -11.32 14.28
CA PRO A 243 1.47 -11.84 15.07
C PRO A 243 0.61 -12.85 14.32
N ASN A 244 -0.31 -13.52 15.06
CA ASN A 244 -1.34 -14.40 14.52
C ASN A 244 -0.80 -15.63 13.75
N GLN A 245 0.38 -16.14 14.12
CA GLN A 245 1.00 -17.25 13.41
C GLN A 245 0.27 -18.59 13.64
N SER A 246 -0.45 -18.72 14.76
CA SER A 246 -1.25 -19.90 15.09
C SER A 246 -2.66 -19.90 14.46
N ASP A 247 -3.08 -18.77 13.87
CA ASP A 247 -4.40 -18.63 13.24
C ASP A 247 -4.33 -18.13 11.80
N ARG A 248 -4.90 -16.95 11.46
CA ARG A 248 -5.00 -16.44 10.09
C ARG A 248 -3.67 -15.97 9.48
N GLY A 249 -2.68 -15.69 10.29
CA GLY A 249 -1.43 -15.07 9.86
C GLY A 249 -1.39 -13.56 10.08
N THR A 250 -0.25 -12.97 9.75
CA THR A 250 0.02 -11.54 9.94
C THR A 250 -0.67 -10.70 8.88
N HIS A 251 -1.27 -9.58 9.30
CA HIS A 251 -1.92 -8.60 8.41
C HIS A 251 -1.00 -8.13 7.29
N MET A 252 -1.48 -8.30 6.07
CA MET A 252 -0.84 -7.85 4.83
C MET A 252 -1.58 -6.68 4.23
N ASN A 253 -0.84 -5.76 3.63
CA ASN A 253 -1.40 -4.69 2.82
C ASN A 253 -0.54 -4.52 1.55
N ILE A 254 -1.01 -3.74 0.58
CA ILE A 254 -0.38 -3.60 -0.72
C ILE A 254 -0.09 -2.15 -1.08
N SER A 255 0.93 -1.95 -1.92
CA SER A 255 0.94 -0.87 -2.90
C SER A 255 0.33 -1.42 -4.17
N GLY A 256 -0.49 -0.65 -4.85
CA GLY A 256 -1.19 -1.14 -6.03
C GLY A 256 -1.66 0.00 -6.93
N GLY A 257 -2.27 -0.37 -8.05
CA GLY A 257 -2.80 0.58 -9.01
C GLY A 257 -3.93 0.03 -9.87
N GLY A 258 -4.69 0.92 -10.48
CA GLY A 258 -5.77 0.61 -11.40
C GLY A 258 -5.82 1.62 -12.54
N ILE A 259 -6.34 1.16 -13.69
CA ILE A 259 -6.54 1.99 -14.88
C ILE A 259 -7.78 2.85 -14.65
N LEU A 260 -7.62 4.15 -14.85
CA LEU A 260 -8.69 5.11 -14.60
C LEU A 260 -9.84 4.97 -15.61
N LYS A 261 -11.05 5.28 -15.16
CA LYS A 261 -12.28 5.16 -15.95
C LYS A 261 -12.19 5.85 -17.31
N TYR A 262 -11.57 7.02 -17.35
CA TYR A 262 -11.45 7.85 -18.54
C TYR A 262 -10.03 7.88 -19.10
N ALA A 263 -9.20 6.88 -18.74
CA ALA A 263 -7.82 6.80 -19.21
C ALA A 263 -7.72 7.02 -20.73
N PRO A 264 -6.94 8.01 -21.20
CA PRO A 264 -6.76 8.23 -22.63
C PRO A 264 -5.93 7.11 -23.30
N ASN A 265 -5.04 6.42 -22.54
CA ASN A 265 -4.16 5.36 -23.05
C ASN A 265 -4.28 4.05 -22.26
N PRO A 266 -5.48 3.41 -22.15
CA PRO A 266 -5.71 2.29 -21.25
C PRO A 266 -4.90 1.04 -21.60
N GLU A 267 -4.61 0.80 -22.88
CA GLU A 267 -3.77 -0.33 -23.32
C GLU A 267 -2.32 -0.16 -22.87
N ASN A 268 -1.77 1.05 -22.96
CA ASN A 268 -0.42 1.35 -22.48
C ASN A 268 -0.34 1.24 -20.95
N ALA A 269 -1.37 1.69 -20.25
CA ALA A 269 -1.48 1.54 -18.80
C ALA A 269 -1.52 0.07 -18.39
N LEU A 270 -2.25 -0.79 -19.12
CA LEU A 270 -2.28 -2.22 -18.88
C LEU A 270 -0.91 -2.87 -19.09
N LYS A 271 -0.22 -2.53 -20.19
CA LYS A 271 1.15 -3.02 -20.43
C LYS A 271 2.10 -2.64 -19.30
N LEU A 272 1.99 -1.42 -18.78
CA LEU A 272 2.79 -0.98 -17.63
C LEU A 272 2.45 -1.76 -16.36
N LEU A 273 1.18 -1.96 -16.04
CA LEU A 273 0.78 -2.80 -14.89
C LEU A 273 1.33 -4.22 -15.01
N GLU A 274 1.24 -4.82 -16.19
CA GLU A 274 1.80 -6.15 -16.43
C GLU A 274 3.33 -6.18 -16.35
N PHE A 275 4.02 -5.11 -16.78
CA PHE A 275 5.46 -4.98 -16.61
C PHE A 275 5.86 -4.91 -15.13
N LEU A 276 5.14 -4.14 -14.31
CA LEU A 276 5.40 -4.03 -12.88
C LEU A 276 5.26 -5.37 -12.13
N LEU A 277 4.62 -6.36 -12.74
CA LEU A 277 4.47 -7.73 -12.19
C LEU A 277 5.49 -8.73 -12.77
N THR A 278 6.42 -8.29 -13.62
CA THR A 278 7.51 -9.15 -14.10
C THR A 278 8.55 -9.39 -12.99
N GLU A 279 9.30 -10.50 -13.09
CA GLU A 279 10.38 -10.79 -12.13
C GLU A 279 11.43 -9.68 -12.05
N GLU A 280 11.77 -9.07 -13.19
CA GLU A 280 12.72 -7.95 -13.26
C GLU A 280 12.21 -6.75 -12.46
N ALA A 281 10.97 -6.34 -12.67
CA ALA A 281 10.37 -5.20 -11.97
C ALA A 281 10.18 -5.50 -10.48
N GLN A 282 9.73 -6.70 -10.14
CA GLN A 282 9.55 -7.13 -8.76
C GLN A 282 10.87 -7.20 -7.99
N SER A 283 11.94 -7.72 -8.61
CA SER A 283 13.28 -7.74 -8.03
C SER A 283 13.79 -6.32 -7.75
N HIS A 284 13.55 -5.38 -8.68
CA HIS A 284 13.89 -3.97 -8.48
C HIS A 284 13.11 -3.35 -7.30
N ILE A 285 11.78 -3.57 -7.23
CA ILE A 285 10.92 -3.07 -6.16
C ILE A 285 11.43 -3.57 -4.81
N VAL A 286 11.57 -4.88 -4.65
CA VAL A 286 12.01 -5.52 -3.41
C VAL A 286 13.36 -4.98 -2.92
N LYS A 287 14.32 -4.83 -3.84
CA LYS A 287 15.67 -4.34 -3.52
C LYS A 287 15.67 -2.89 -3.04
N ASN A 288 14.83 -2.04 -3.63
CA ASN A 288 14.89 -0.59 -3.42
C ASN A 288 13.88 -0.06 -2.41
N THR A 289 12.76 -0.77 -2.18
CA THR A 289 11.69 -0.30 -1.29
C THR A 289 11.57 -1.08 0.01
N PHE A 290 12.23 -2.24 0.11
CA PHE A 290 12.09 -3.19 1.21
C PHE A 290 10.64 -3.70 1.42
N GLU A 291 9.81 -3.64 0.38
CA GLU A 291 8.51 -4.29 0.38
C GLU A 291 8.66 -5.77 -0.01
N TYR A 292 7.66 -6.60 0.27
CA TYR A 292 7.61 -7.98 -0.22
C TYR A 292 7.14 -8.01 -1.68
N PRO A 293 7.64 -8.95 -2.49
CA PRO A 293 7.14 -9.12 -3.84
C PRO A 293 5.67 -9.54 -3.84
N ILE A 294 4.93 -9.14 -4.88
CA ILE A 294 3.55 -9.58 -5.05
C ILE A 294 3.47 -10.97 -5.68
N ILE A 295 4.51 -11.39 -6.38
CA ILE A 295 4.65 -12.68 -7.06
C ILE A 295 5.52 -13.64 -6.23
N ASP A 296 5.33 -14.95 -6.43
CA ASP A 296 5.95 -15.96 -5.56
C ASP A 296 7.39 -16.33 -5.95
N ASN A 297 7.79 -16.06 -7.20
CA ASN A 297 9.12 -16.44 -7.72
C ASN A 297 10.19 -15.38 -7.55
N VAL A 298 9.94 -14.33 -6.79
CA VAL A 298 10.92 -13.30 -6.40
C VAL A 298 11.09 -13.30 -4.89
N GLU A 299 12.34 -13.39 -4.45
CA GLU A 299 12.65 -13.39 -3.03
C GLU A 299 12.67 -11.97 -2.44
N PRO A 300 12.23 -11.78 -1.20
CA PRO A 300 12.42 -10.53 -0.46
C PRO A 300 13.91 -10.17 -0.34
N SER A 301 14.21 -8.88 -0.10
CA SER A 301 15.58 -8.44 0.16
C SER A 301 16.17 -9.13 1.40
N GLU A 302 17.51 -9.25 1.48
CA GLU A 302 18.18 -9.92 2.60
C GLU A 302 17.84 -9.30 3.96
N ILE A 303 17.65 -7.97 4.01
CA ILE A 303 17.20 -7.30 5.24
C ILE A 303 15.79 -7.75 5.64
N ILE A 304 14.88 -7.88 4.69
CA ILE A 304 13.53 -8.38 4.96
C ILE A 304 13.58 -9.86 5.37
N LYS A 305 14.35 -10.70 4.70
CA LYS A 305 14.56 -12.11 5.07
C LYS A 305 15.12 -12.26 6.49
N SER A 306 16.02 -11.35 6.91
CA SER A 306 16.58 -11.38 8.26
C SER A 306 15.56 -11.17 9.39
N MET A 307 14.36 -10.66 9.08
CA MET A 307 13.25 -10.57 10.05
C MET A 307 12.59 -11.91 10.34
N GLY A 308 12.87 -12.94 9.53
CA GLY A 308 12.28 -14.27 9.62
C GLY A 308 11.13 -14.53 8.65
N SER A 309 10.78 -15.81 8.52
CA SER A 309 9.61 -16.26 7.76
C SER A 309 8.35 -16.19 8.60
N PHE A 310 7.18 -16.02 7.97
CA PHE A 310 5.90 -15.93 8.65
C PHE A 310 4.74 -16.32 7.74
N LYS A 311 3.63 -16.72 8.36
CA LYS A 311 2.36 -16.92 7.67
C LYS A 311 1.72 -15.57 7.38
N GLN A 312 1.50 -15.27 6.10
CA GLN A 312 0.79 -14.08 5.65
C GLN A 312 -0.73 -14.31 5.74
N ASP A 313 -1.48 -13.32 6.23
CA ASP A 313 -2.94 -13.35 6.11
C ASP A 313 -3.35 -13.01 4.67
N LEU A 314 -3.59 -14.04 3.88
CA LEU A 314 -4.16 -13.96 2.54
C LEU A 314 -5.64 -14.40 2.51
N SER A 315 -6.24 -14.65 3.67
CA SER A 315 -7.65 -15.01 3.83
C SER A 315 -8.55 -13.78 3.94
N THR A 316 -8.03 -12.68 4.50
CA THR A 316 -8.74 -11.41 4.59
C THR A 316 -8.66 -10.67 3.24
N PRO A 317 -9.80 -10.49 2.52
CA PRO A 317 -9.80 -9.75 1.26
C PRO A 317 -9.36 -8.30 1.47
N VAL A 318 -8.41 -7.82 0.66
CA VAL A 318 -7.94 -6.43 0.77
C VAL A 318 -9.04 -5.39 0.42
N GLU A 319 -10.10 -5.81 -0.26
CA GLU A 319 -11.31 -4.99 -0.51
C GLU A 319 -12.04 -4.64 0.79
N ASP A 320 -11.95 -5.49 1.82
CA ASP A 320 -12.54 -5.24 3.14
C ASP A 320 -11.92 -4.04 3.85
N TYR A 321 -10.68 -3.68 3.49
CA TYR A 321 -10.02 -2.51 4.07
C TYR A 321 -10.75 -1.22 3.69
N ALA A 322 -11.24 -1.12 2.46
CA ALA A 322 -12.09 0.00 2.02
C ALA A 322 -13.48 -0.09 2.65
N ARG A 323 -14.09 -1.30 2.64
CA ARG A 323 -15.44 -1.53 3.18
C ARG A 323 -15.58 -1.11 4.63
N PHE A 324 -14.57 -1.37 5.44
CA PHE A 324 -14.59 -1.07 6.87
C PHE A 324 -13.79 0.16 7.28
N GLN A 325 -13.20 0.93 6.33
CA GLN A 325 -12.33 2.06 6.67
C GLN A 325 -13.01 3.11 7.53
N ALA A 326 -14.20 3.56 7.14
CA ALA A 326 -14.95 4.58 7.89
C ALA A 326 -15.33 4.09 9.30
N VAL A 327 -15.76 2.82 9.38
CA VAL A 327 -16.07 2.19 10.68
C VAL A 327 -14.82 2.05 11.53
N SER A 328 -13.68 1.68 10.95
CA SER A 328 -12.41 1.60 11.67
C SER A 328 -12.02 2.93 12.31
N LEU A 329 -12.14 4.03 11.56
CA LEU A 329 -11.85 5.37 12.06
C LEU A 329 -12.84 5.75 13.18
N GLU A 330 -14.14 5.49 13.00
CA GLU A 330 -15.18 5.73 14.01
C GLU A 330 -14.85 5.01 15.33
N LEU A 331 -14.52 3.70 15.27
CA LEU A 331 -14.19 2.91 16.46
C LEU A 331 -12.95 3.45 17.18
N MET A 332 -11.90 3.79 16.42
CA MET A 332 -10.67 4.37 16.98
C MET A 332 -10.93 5.70 17.68
N LEU A 333 -11.64 6.64 17.04
CA LEU A 333 -11.95 7.95 17.61
C LEU A 333 -12.83 7.83 18.85
N ARG A 334 -13.86 6.98 18.82
CA ARG A 334 -14.75 6.72 19.96
C ARG A 334 -14.02 6.13 21.16
N ALA A 335 -12.99 5.32 20.92
CA ALA A 335 -12.14 4.77 21.97
C ALA A 335 -11.09 5.77 22.52
N GLY A 336 -10.97 6.96 21.94
CA GLY A 336 -9.98 7.98 22.30
C GLY A 336 -8.63 7.84 21.61
N TRP A 337 -8.55 7.07 20.54
CA TRP A 337 -7.34 7.01 19.71
C TRP A 337 -7.25 8.28 18.87
N LYS A 338 -6.41 9.20 19.29
CA LYS A 338 -6.19 10.52 18.63
C LYS A 338 -5.49 10.41 17.29
#